data_0ade703b92a14b1cacc970b4852bd6dc
#
_entry.id   0ade703b92a14b1cacc970b4852bd6dc
#
_cell.length_a   1.000
_cell.length_b   1.000
_cell.length_c   1.000
_cell.angle_alpha   90.00
_cell.angle_beta   90.00
_cell.angle_gamma   90.00
#
_symmetry.space_group_name_H-M   'P 1'
#
loop_
_entity.id
_entity.type
_entity.pdbx_description
1 polymer ?
#
loop_
_entity_poly.entity_id
_entity_poly.type
_entity_poly.pdbx_seq_one_letter_code
_entity_poly.pdbx_strand_id
1 'polypeptide(L)'
;MAAARNHTQTFSTVDTAWLHMEKPTNPAMITGVIIFDKPIDFQRLRATIEYRMLPFHRFVQRVKEPRFGLGMPRWEDDPNFDLDAHLHRIALPEPGDQAALQDLVGDLMSTSLDFTKPLWQMHLVENVCTPEGPGSALIPRLHHCIADGIALMQVVLSMADEDPDAPWPEPAPKTRQRFDPFGWLFKPVMTAARLAGATVHTTGTVIHEGFNVFTHPARLKDMAKTGYEGTRALGKLLLIPPDKKTIFRGRTGVIKRAAWSKPISLEDVKAIGNVMDGTINDVLLTVVTGALRRYLEKRGQPTDGLNFRAIVPVNLRPADELEQLGNRFGLVFLSLPVGVQDPIKRLLVLKRRMDEIKDTPEAIVAFGILYTIGMTPNQIEDIIIKIFSMKGTAVITNVPGPRHKLYLAGRQIKNFVFWVPAPGDLGMGVSIFSYAGEVMVGVETDAGLVPDPETIVEAFHAEFDQLKLWMLVDEPQPPQTPIESAPLQTPADQEEPELVAEMAPKDQCQALTKAGQPCKNRALPGSTTCRVHQG
;
A
#
# COMPACT_ATOMS: atom_id res chain seq x y z
N MET A 1 -10.44 -5.93 -45.94
CA MET A 1 -9.52 -6.23 -44.84
C MET A 1 -8.70 -4.97 -44.55
N ALA A 2 -9.10 -4.16 -43.58
CA ALA A 2 -8.30 -3.04 -43.13
C ALA A 2 -7.11 -3.60 -42.32
N ALA A 3 -5.89 -3.26 -42.71
CA ALA A 3 -4.68 -3.64 -41.96
C ALA A 3 -4.85 -3.20 -40.51
N ALA A 4 -4.89 -4.16 -39.59
CA ALA A 4 -4.85 -3.90 -38.17
C ALA A 4 -3.61 -3.04 -37.89
N ARG A 5 -3.80 -1.80 -37.42
CA ARG A 5 -2.70 -0.96 -36.97
C ARG A 5 -2.12 -1.64 -35.73
N ASN A 6 -0.98 -2.30 -35.88
CA ASN A 6 -0.20 -2.83 -34.76
C ASN A 6 0.13 -1.65 -33.82
N HIS A 7 -0.57 -1.57 -32.71
CA HIS A 7 -0.28 -0.57 -31.68
C HIS A 7 0.95 -1.04 -30.90
N THR A 8 2.11 -0.51 -31.23
CA THR A 8 3.34 -0.73 -30.45
C THR A 8 3.60 0.49 -29.57
N GLN A 9 3.78 0.26 -28.27
CA GLN A 9 4.12 1.29 -27.31
C GLN A 9 5.40 0.88 -26.55
N THR A 10 6.34 1.80 -26.41
CA THR A 10 7.54 1.57 -25.58
C THR A 10 7.14 1.52 -24.10
N PHE A 11 7.75 0.62 -23.35
CA PHE A 11 7.60 0.57 -21.89
C PHE A 11 8.01 1.90 -21.25
N SER A 12 7.39 2.25 -20.13
CA SER A 12 7.98 3.25 -19.24
C SER A 12 9.23 2.66 -18.57
N THR A 13 10.12 3.52 -18.09
CA THR A 13 11.31 3.07 -17.37
C THR A 13 10.95 2.30 -16.10
N VAL A 14 9.90 2.74 -15.39
CA VAL A 14 9.43 2.07 -14.17
C VAL A 14 8.80 0.71 -14.48
N ASP A 15 8.00 0.60 -15.56
CA ASP A 15 7.45 -0.68 -16.00
C ASP A 15 8.57 -1.65 -16.43
N THR A 16 9.64 -1.11 -17.06
CA THR A 16 10.85 -1.88 -17.41
C THR A 16 11.56 -2.41 -16.17
N ALA A 17 11.73 -1.58 -15.14
CA ALA A 17 12.31 -2.02 -13.87
C ALA A 17 11.51 -3.16 -13.26
N TRP A 18 10.16 -3.08 -13.24
CA TRP A 18 9.33 -4.17 -12.75
C TRP A 18 9.45 -5.45 -13.59
N LEU A 19 9.57 -5.33 -14.91
CA LEU A 19 9.78 -6.49 -15.78
C LEU A 19 11.09 -7.21 -15.46
N HIS A 20 12.17 -6.46 -15.22
CA HIS A 20 13.48 -7.02 -14.91
C HIS A 20 13.62 -7.51 -13.46
N MET A 21 12.75 -7.06 -12.55
CA MET A 21 12.72 -7.54 -11.16
C MET A 21 12.20 -8.98 -11.04
N GLU A 22 11.55 -9.52 -12.07
CA GLU A 22 11.04 -10.89 -12.10
C GLU A 22 12.16 -11.90 -11.81
N LYS A 23 11.93 -12.77 -10.82
CA LYS A 23 12.82 -13.89 -10.48
C LYS A 23 12.01 -15.15 -10.19
N PRO A 24 12.52 -16.33 -10.52
CA PRO A 24 11.83 -17.59 -10.20
C PRO A 24 11.53 -17.76 -8.71
N THR A 25 12.37 -17.19 -7.84
CA THR A 25 12.20 -17.19 -6.39
C THR A 25 11.38 -16.02 -5.87
N ASN A 26 11.01 -15.07 -6.71
CA ASN A 26 10.23 -13.91 -6.34
C ASN A 26 9.57 -13.29 -7.58
N PRO A 27 8.46 -13.90 -8.06
CA PRO A 27 7.74 -13.42 -9.22
C PRO A 27 7.19 -12.00 -8.99
N ALA A 28 7.35 -11.13 -9.98
CA ALA A 28 6.88 -9.74 -9.90
C ALA A 28 5.37 -9.62 -10.21
N MET A 29 4.55 -10.46 -9.55
CA MET A 29 3.12 -10.58 -9.79
C MET A 29 2.29 -9.94 -8.68
N ILE A 30 1.21 -9.28 -9.08
CA ILE A 30 0.10 -8.94 -8.21
C ILE A 30 -0.89 -10.09 -8.28
N THR A 31 -1.26 -10.64 -7.15
CA THR A 31 -2.27 -11.69 -7.04
C THR A 31 -3.41 -11.19 -6.15
N GLY A 32 -4.64 -11.41 -6.56
CA GLY A 32 -5.82 -11.08 -5.78
C GLY A 32 -6.72 -12.29 -5.55
N VAL A 33 -7.61 -12.19 -4.57
CA VAL A 33 -8.72 -13.13 -4.35
C VAL A 33 -9.98 -12.33 -4.11
N ILE A 34 -10.97 -12.54 -4.95
CA ILE A 34 -12.30 -11.94 -4.84
C ILE A 34 -13.26 -13.08 -4.50
N ILE A 35 -13.89 -13.04 -3.32
CA ILE A 35 -14.80 -14.09 -2.85
C ILE A 35 -16.25 -13.62 -3.05
N PHE A 36 -17.08 -14.51 -3.58
CA PHE A 36 -18.49 -14.26 -3.87
C PHE A 36 -19.40 -15.12 -2.99
N ASP A 37 -20.56 -14.55 -2.65
CA ASP A 37 -21.59 -15.20 -1.83
C ASP A 37 -22.21 -16.44 -2.48
N LYS A 38 -22.16 -16.53 -3.81
CA LYS A 38 -22.77 -17.58 -4.62
C LYS A 38 -21.90 -17.92 -5.83
N PRO A 39 -22.12 -19.08 -6.46
CA PRO A 39 -21.44 -19.43 -7.70
C PRO A 39 -21.66 -18.40 -8.80
N ILE A 40 -20.59 -17.99 -9.44
CA ILE A 40 -20.59 -17.07 -10.59
C ILE A 40 -21.00 -17.83 -11.86
N ASP A 41 -21.79 -17.19 -12.72
CA ASP A 41 -22.00 -17.64 -14.09
C ASP A 41 -20.73 -17.37 -14.93
N PHE A 42 -20.11 -18.45 -15.40
CA PHE A 42 -18.87 -18.36 -16.17
C PHE A 42 -19.01 -17.57 -17.48
N GLN A 43 -20.16 -17.74 -18.18
CA GLN A 43 -20.38 -17.04 -19.44
C GLN A 43 -20.56 -15.54 -19.23
N ARG A 44 -21.25 -15.16 -18.15
CA ARG A 44 -21.38 -13.75 -17.76
C ARG A 44 -20.05 -13.16 -17.33
N LEU A 45 -19.23 -13.89 -16.58
CA LEU A 45 -17.87 -13.46 -16.23
C LEU A 45 -17.00 -13.28 -17.47
N ARG A 46 -17.04 -14.25 -18.41
CA ARG A 46 -16.32 -14.17 -19.68
C ARG A 46 -16.71 -12.92 -20.47
N ALA A 47 -18.02 -12.68 -20.63
CA ALA A 47 -18.51 -11.47 -21.30
C ALA A 47 -18.08 -10.17 -20.57
N THR A 48 -18.08 -10.19 -19.24
CA THR A 48 -17.61 -9.04 -18.44
C THR A 48 -16.13 -8.74 -18.73
N ILE A 49 -15.29 -9.75 -18.76
CA ILE A 49 -13.86 -9.58 -19.08
C ILE A 49 -13.71 -9.10 -20.53
N GLU A 50 -14.39 -9.73 -21.48
CA GLU A 50 -14.30 -9.40 -22.89
C GLU A 50 -14.70 -7.96 -23.19
N TYR A 51 -15.80 -7.47 -22.61
CA TYR A 51 -16.36 -6.19 -22.95
C TYR A 51 -15.96 -5.04 -22.02
N ARG A 52 -15.47 -5.32 -20.80
CA ARG A 52 -15.12 -4.29 -19.84
C ARG A 52 -13.62 -4.23 -19.48
N MET A 53 -12.88 -5.35 -19.55
CA MET A 53 -11.45 -5.40 -19.26
C MET A 53 -10.59 -5.32 -20.52
N LEU A 54 -10.88 -6.12 -21.56
CA LEU A 54 -10.06 -6.16 -22.77
C LEU A 54 -10.03 -4.85 -23.59
N PRO A 55 -10.98 -3.90 -23.45
CA PRO A 55 -10.81 -2.55 -24.01
C PRO A 55 -9.61 -1.78 -23.48
N PHE A 56 -9.05 -2.15 -22.33
CA PHE A 56 -7.75 -1.67 -21.89
C PHE A 56 -6.66 -2.43 -22.69
N HIS A 57 -6.11 -1.80 -23.70
CA HIS A 57 -5.19 -2.43 -24.67
C HIS A 57 -4.06 -3.26 -24.05
N ARG A 58 -3.61 -2.90 -22.85
CA ARG A 58 -2.54 -3.58 -22.16
C ARG A 58 -2.83 -5.07 -21.89
N PHE A 59 -4.12 -5.45 -21.79
CA PHE A 59 -4.53 -6.83 -21.55
C PHE A 59 -4.57 -7.72 -22.80
N VAL A 60 -4.40 -7.13 -23.99
CA VAL A 60 -4.27 -7.88 -25.25
C VAL A 60 -2.86 -7.74 -25.86
N GLN A 61 -1.95 -7.12 -25.13
CA GLN A 61 -0.58 -6.87 -25.55
C GLN A 61 0.39 -7.77 -24.80
N ARG A 62 1.38 -8.29 -25.51
CA ARG A 62 2.50 -9.03 -24.94
C ARG A 62 3.75 -8.16 -24.88
N VAL A 63 4.70 -8.59 -24.07
CA VAL A 63 6.03 -7.98 -23.98
C VAL A 63 6.89 -8.41 -25.15
N LYS A 64 7.53 -7.46 -25.80
CA LYS A 64 8.56 -7.71 -26.81
C LYS A 64 9.88 -7.12 -26.36
N GLU A 65 10.79 -8.00 -26.03
CA GLU A 65 12.16 -7.64 -25.70
C GLU A 65 12.90 -7.05 -26.91
N PRO A 66 13.79 -6.07 -26.68
CA PRO A 66 14.62 -5.52 -27.75
C PRO A 66 15.60 -6.56 -28.28
N ARG A 67 15.84 -6.54 -29.59
CA ARG A 67 16.87 -7.39 -30.20
C ARG A 67 18.24 -7.08 -29.59
N PHE A 68 18.98 -8.11 -29.23
CA PHE A 68 20.30 -8.02 -28.60
C PHE A 68 20.34 -7.37 -27.20
N GLY A 69 19.18 -7.24 -26.52
CA GLY A 69 19.13 -6.61 -25.19
C GLY A 69 19.45 -5.11 -25.18
N LEU A 70 19.45 -4.44 -26.33
CA LEU A 70 19.74 -3.01 -26.44
C LEU A 70 18.44 -2.23 -26.65
N GLY A 71 18.11 -1.36 -25.68
CA GLY A 71 16.92 -0.52 -25.69
C GLY A 71 15.85 -1.00 -24.73
N MET A 72 14.69 -0.33 -24.77
CA MET A 72 13.57 -0.63 -23.87
C MET A 72 12.63 -1.66 -24.49
N PRO A 73 12.01 -2.55 -23.69
CA PRO A 73 10.94 -3.42 -24.11
C PRO A 73 9.76 -2.64 -24.71
N ARG A 74 8.91 -3.32 -25.47
CA ARG A 74 7.72 -2.73 -26.09
C ARG A 74 6.51 -3.59 -25.83
N TRP A 75 5.38 -2.95 -25.68
CA TRP A 75 4.07 -3.57 -25.77
C TRP A 75 3.71 -3.77 -27.25
N GLU A 76 3.36 -4.96 -27.62
CA GLU A 76 2.96 -5.34 -28.97
C GLU A 76 1.66 -6.12 -28.90
N ASP A 77 0.69 -5.79 -29.74
CA ASP A 77 -0.57 -6.54 -29.81
C ASP A 77 -0.26 -8.03 -30.06
N ASP A 78 -0.81 -8.91 -29.25
CA ASP A 78 -0.61 -10.35 -29.44
C ASP A 78 -1.47 -10.84 -30.63
N PRO A 79 -0.86 -11.28 -31.75
CA PRO A 79 -1.63 -11.74 -32.91
C PRO A 79 -2.38 -13.03 -32.66
N ASN A 80 -2.05 -13.76 -31.60
CA ASN A 80 -2.64 -15.04 -31.22
C ASN A 80 -3.42 -14.92 -29.90
N PHE A 81 -3.83 -13.69 -29.51
CA PHE A 81 -4.58 -13.51 -28.27
C PHE A 81 -5.86 -14.36 -28.28
N ASP A 82 -6.00 -15.17 -27.24
CA ASP A 82 -7.19 -15.97 -26.97
C ASP A 82 -7.55 -15.85 -25.50
N LEU A 83 -8.77 -15.42 -25.20
CA LEU A 83 -9.25 -15.26 -23.82
C LEU A 83 -9.23 -16.56 -23.04
N ASP A 84 -9.44 -17.71 -23.70
CA ASP A 84 -9.44 -19.04 -23.07
C ASP A 84 -8.04 -19.46 -22.58
N ALA A 85 -6.98 -18.83 -23.10
CA ALA A 85 -5.62 -19.01 -22.58
C ALA A 85 -5.35 -18.20 -21.31
N HIS A 86 -6.27 -17.34 -20.90
CA HIS A 86 -6.13 -16.41 -19.77
C HIS A 86 -7.19 -16.57 -18.68
N LEU A 87 -8.37 -17.12 -19.03
CA LEU A 87 -9.48 -17.34 -18.09
C LEU A 87 -9.69 -18.84 -17.88
N HIS A 88 -9.34 -19.33 -16.70
CA HIS A 88 -9.38 -20.74 -16.34
C HIS A 88 -10.48 -21.03 -15.32
N ARG A 89 -10.98 -22.27 -15.30
CA ARG A 89 -11.89 -22.78 -14.27
C ARG A 89 -11.19 -23.86 -13.48
N ILE A 90 -11.26 -23.75 -12.15
CA ILE A 90 -10.68 -24.70 -11.19
C ILE A 90 -11.77 -25.02 -10.16
N ALA A 91 -11.90 -26.28 -9.77
CA ALA A 91 -12.74 -26.66 -8.64
C ALA A 91 -11.87 -27.05 -7.45
N LEU A 92 -12.19 -26.54 -6.25
CA LEU A 92 -11.53 -26.99 -5.03
C LEU A 92 -11.97 -28.43 -4.69
N PRO A 93 -11.08 -29.25 -4.12
CA PRO A 93 -11.47 -30.52 -3.52
C PRO A 93 -12.40 -30.27 -2.33
N GLU A 94 -13.26 -31.24 -2.02
CA GLU A 94 -14.06 -31.19 -0.80
C GLU A 94 -13.17 -31.12 0.46
N PRO A 95 -13.47 -30.28 1.48
CA PRO A 95 -14.72 -29.51 1.66
C PRO A 95 -14.71 -28.12 1.00
N GLY A 96 -13.70 -27.71 0.24
CA GLY A 96 -13.61 -26.40 -0.41
C GLY A 96 -13.44 -25.23 0.56
N ASP A 97 -12.80 -25.47 1.69
CA ASP A 97 -12.62 -24.51 2.78
C ASP A 97 -11.58 -23.43 2.48
N GLN A 98 -11.44 -22.50 3.41
CA GLN A 98 -10.47 -21.41 3.27
C GLN A 98 -9.03 -21.93 3.15
N ALA A 99 -8.67 -23.01 3.83
CA ALA A 99 -7.32 -23.58 3.79
C ALA A 99 -6.99 -24.10 2.37
N ALA A 100 -7.92 -24.87 1.77
CA ALA A 100 -7.77 -25.34 0.38
C ALA A 100 -7.64 -24.18 -0.61
N LEU A 101 -8.39 -23.08 -0.41
CA LEU A 101 -8.29 -21.89 -1.26
C LEU A 101 -6.94 -21.18 -1.04
N GLN A 102 -6.45 -21.09 0.18
CA GLN A 102 -5.13 -20.50 0.50
C GLN A 102 -3.98 -21.31 -0.11
N ASP A 103 -4.05 -22.63 -0.05
CA ASP A 103 -3.06 -23.51 -0.69
C ASP A 103 -3.03 -23.29 -2.21
N LEU A 104 -4.20 -23.26 -2.87
CA LEU A 104 -4.29 -22.96 -4.30
C LEU A 104 -3.70 -21.59 -4.65
N VAL A 105 -3.98 -20.56 -3.85
CA VAL A 105 -3.41 -19.22 -4.03
C VAL A 105 -1.88 -19.26 -3.89
N GLY A 106 -1.36 -19.95 -2.89
CA GLY A 106 0.08 -20.13 -2.68
C GLY A 106 0.76 -20.81 -3.87
N ASP A 107 0.15 -21.85 -4.43
CA ASP A 107 0.64 -22.56 -5.62
C ASP A 107 0.65 -21.65 -6.86
N LEU A 108 -0.42 -20.89 -7.07
CA LEU A 108 -0.50 -19.92 -8.15
C LEU A 108 0.54 -18.79 -8.00
N MET A 109 0.76 -18.29 -6.79
CA MET A 109 1.80 -17.27 -6.51
C MET A 109 3.21 -17.81 -6.70
N SER A 110 3.41 -19.11 -6.58
CA SER A 110 4.71 -19.79 -6.77
C SER A 110 5.06 -20.05 -8.24
N THR A 111 4.15 -19.74 -9.17
CA THR A 111 4.30 -20.04 -10.60
C THR A 111 4.34 -18.76 -11.42
N SER A 112 5.39 -18.52 -12.21
CA SER A 112 5.50 -17.36 -13.11
C SER A 112 4.47 -17.43 -14.24
N LEU A 113 4.12 -16.27 -14.81
CA LEU A 113 3.30 -16.17 -16.01
C LEU A 113 4.11 -16.53 -17.27
N ASP A 114 3.39 -16.89 -18.35
CA ASP A 114 3.98 -17.16 -19.66
C ASP A 114 4.30 -15.84 -20.39
N PHE A 115 5.58 -15.49 -20.48
CA PHE A 115 6.04 -14.24 -21.11
C PHE A 115 5.85 -14.19 -22.62
N THR A 116 5.42 -15.27 -23.26
CA THR A 116 5.06 -15.28 -24.69
C THR A 116 3.66 -14.73 -24.96
N LYS A 117 2.87 -14.50 -23.91
CA LYS A 117 1.48 -14.02 -23.92
C LYS A 117 1.34 -12.70 -23.15
N PRO A 118 0.17 -12.05 -23.21
CA PRO A 118 -0.19 -11.00 -22.26
C PRO A 118 -0.03 -11.47 -20.80
N LEU A 119 0.64 -10.67 -19.97
CA LEU A 119 1.12 -11.09 -18.66
C LEU A 119 0.04 -11.04 -17.57
N TRP A 120 -1.06 -11.75 -17.78
CA TRP A 120 -2.12 -11.90 -16.81
C TRP A 120 -2.86 -13.23 -16.98
N GLN A 121 -3.47 -13.70 -15.91
CA GLN A 121 -4.39 -14.84 -15.88
C GLN A 121 -5.47 -14.60 -14.82
N MET A 122 -6.64 -15.17 -15.02
CA MET A 122 -7.72 -15.24 -14.04
C MET A 122 -8.19 -16.66 -13.87
N HIS A 123 -8.40 -17.07 -12.63
CA HIS A 123 -8.88 -18.40 -12.28
C HIS A 123 -10.21 -18.25 -11.56
N LEU A 124 -11.31 -18.71 -12.18
CA LEU A 124 -12.58 -18.88 -11.48
C LEU A 124 -12.50 -20.18 -10.68
N VAL A 125 -12.60 -20.07 -9.37
CA VAL A 125 -12.54 -21.18 -8.42
C VAL A 125 -13.96 -21.52 -7.99
N GLU A 126 -14.36 -22.77 -8.26
CA GLU A 126 -15.67 -23.34 -7.89
C GLU A 126 -15.53 -24.17 -6.60
N ASN A 127 -16.64 -24.55 -6.00
CA ASN A 127 -16.72 -25.29 -4.73
C ASN A 127 -16.05 -24.57 -3.55
N VAL A 128 -16.15 -23.25 -3.49
CA VAL A 128 -15.67 -22.47 -2.35
C VAL A 128 -16.75 -22.50 -1.26
N CYS A 129 -16.39 -22.99 -0.08
CA CYS A 129 -17.27 -22.97 1.08
C CYS A 129 -17.29 -21.54 1.67
N THR A 130 -18.47 -20.91 1.70
CA THR A 130 -18.69 -19.61 2.35
C THR A 130 -19.67 -19.77 3.54
N PRO A 131 -19.73 -18.80 4.47
CA PRO A 131 -20.71 -18.86 5.55
C PRO A 131 -22.16 -18.93 5.09
N GLU A 132 -22.44 -18.44 3.88
CA GLU A 132 -23.77 -18.44 3.27
C GLU A 132 -24.06 -19.71 2.45
N GLY A 133 -23.10 -20.62 2.32
CA GLY A 133 -23.21 -21.85 1.53
C GLY A 133 -22.19 -21.92 0.38
N PRO A 134 -22.45 -22.72 -0.66
CA PRO A 134 -21.55 -22.83 -1.80
C PRO A 134 -21.39 -21.48 -2.52
N GLY A 135 -20.17 -21.02 -2.65
CA GLY A 135 -19.79 -19.81 -3.35
C GLY A 135 -18.75 -20.07 -4.44
N SER A 136 -18.09 -19.04 -4.86
CA SER A 136 -16.94 -19.08 -5.78
C SER A 136 -15.92 -18.01 -5.43
N ALA A 137 -14.72 -18.14 -5.97
CA ALA A 137 -13.70 -17.09 -5.91
C ALA A 137 -13.12 -16.82 -7.30
N LEU A 138 -12.68 -15.59 -7.53
CA LEU A 138 -11.91 -15.23 -8.72
C LEU A 138 -10.50 -14.85 -8.25
N ILE A 139 -9.49 -15.50 -8.83
CA ILE A 139 -8.08 -15.22 -8.53
C ILE A 139 -7.45 -14.57 -9.76
N PRO A 140 -7.40 -13.22 -9.85
CA PRO A 140 -6.60 -12.51 -10.83
C PRO A 140 -5.12 -12.56 -10.47
N ARG A 141 -4.27 -12.80 -11.46
CA ARG A 141 -2.81 -12.74 -11.41
C ARG A 141 -2.31 -11.87 -12.54
N LEU A 142 -1.53 -10.85 -12.22
CA LEU A 142 -1.06 -9.90 -13.21
C LEU A 142 0.39 -9.52 -12.90
N HIS A 143 1.23 -9.44 -13.93
CA HIS A 143 2.59 -8.94 -13.74
C HIS A 143 2.58 -7.45 -13.45
N HIS A 144 3.40 -7.00 -12.48
CA HIS A 144 3.40 -5.61 -12.00
C HIS A 144 3.79 -4.57 -13.07
N CYS A 145 4.46 -4.99 -14.16
CA CYS A 145 4.76 -4.09 -15.28
C CYS A 145 3.50 -3.60 -16.02
N ILE A 146 2.34 -4.25 -15.86
CA ILE A 146 1.08 -3.82 -16.49
C ILE A 146 0.57 -2.53 -15.85
N ALA A 147 0.49 -2.51 -14.52
CA ALA A 147 -0.04 -1.38 -13.76
C ALA A 147 0.23 -1.52 -12.25
N ASP A 148 0.15 -0.42 -11.52
CA ASP A 148 0.15 -0.40 -10.05
C ASP A 148 -1.22 -0.75 -9.46
N GLY A 149 -1.26 -0.93 -8.14
CA GLY A 149 -2.47 -1.35 -7.43
C GLY A 149 -3.67 -0.40 -7.61
N ILE A 150 -3.45 0.90 -7.77
CA ILE A 150 -4.53 1.88 -7.98
C ILE A 150 -5.10 1.73 -9.39
N ALA A 151 -4.24 1.64 -10.40
CA ALA A 151 -4.69 1.43 -11.77
C ALA A 151 -5.41 0.08 -11.95
N LEU A 152 -4.95 -0.98 -11.27
CA LEU A 152 -5.63 -2.28 -11.28
C LEU A 152 -6.96 -2.25 -10.55
N MET A 153 -7.06 -1.48 -9.47
CA MET A 153 -8.36 -1.27 -8.80
C MET A 153 -9.38 -0.63 -9.75
N GLN A 154 -8.96 0.31 -10.61
CA GLN A 154 -9.83 0.89 -11.64
C GLN A 154 -10.33 -0.16 -12.63
N VAL A 155 -9.48 -1.10 -13.04
CA VAL A 155 -9.88 -2.21 -13.91
C VAL A 155 -10.93 -3.08 -13.21
N VAL A 156 -10.73 -3.42 -11.94
CA VAL A 156 -11.73 -4.18 -11.15
C VAL A 156 -13.04 -3.42 -11.05
N LEU A 157 -12.99 -2.11 -10.77
CA LEU A 157 -14.19 -1.27 -10.68
C LEU A 157 -14.90 -1.14 -12.04
N SER A 158 -14.17 -1.12 -13.16
CA SER A 158 -14.77 -1.09 -14.49
C SER A 158 -15.54 -2.37 -14.83
N MET A 159 -15.14 -3.49 -14.24
CA MET A 159 -15.81 -4.78 -14.40
C MET A 159 -17.01 -4.95 -13.46
N ALA A 160 -17.06 -4.21 -12.36
CA ALA A 160 -18.10 -4.35 -11.33
C ALA A 160 -19.32 -3.46 -11.60
N ASP A 161 -20.44 -3.86 -11.03
CA ASP A 161 -21.72 -3.13 -11.04
C ASP A 161 -22.11 -2.78 -9.58
N GLU A 162 -22.93 -1.74 -9.40
CA GLU A 162 -23.55 -1.39 -8.11
C GLU A 162 -24.90 -2.10 -7.91
N ASP A 163 -25.48 -2.60 -8.99
CA ASP A 163 -26.77 -3.29 -9.04
C ASP A 163 -26.56 -4.78 -9.30
N PRO A 164 -27.11 -5.70 -8.47
CA PRO A 164 -27.06 -7.15 -8.72
C PRO A 164 -27.76 -7.55 -10.02
N ASP A 165 -28.80 -6.80 -10.42
CA ASP A 165 -29.62 -7.06 -11.58
C ASP A 165 -29.13 -6.30 -12.84
N ALA A 166 -27.94 -5.73 -12.79
CA ALA A 166 -27.32 -5.07 -13.94
C ALA A 166 -27.39 -5.97 -15.19
N PRO A 167 -27.67 -5.40 -16.37
CA PRO A 167 -27.78 -6.19 -17.61
C PRO A 167 -26.45 -6.89 -17.92
N TRP A 168 -26.55 -7.95 -18.72
CA TRP A 168 -25.35 -8.59 -19.25
C TRP A 168 -24.49 -7.56 -19.99
N PRO A 169 -23.16 -7.63 -19.82
CA PRO A 169 -22.27 -6.74 -20.54
C PRO A 169 -22.40 -6.98 -22.06
N GLU A 170 -22.55 -5.88 -22.79
CA GLU A 170 -22.65 -5.87 -24.24
C GLU A 170 -21.45 -5.16 -24.87
N PRO A 171 -21.13 -5.42 -26.14
CA PRO A 171 -20.09 -4.67 -26.84
C PRO A 171 -20.35 -3.16 -26.72
N ALA A 172 -19.40 -2.40 -26.20
CA ALA A 172 -19.53 -0.96 -26.11
C ALA A 172 -19.82 -0.38 -27.50
N PRO A 173 -20.83 0.48 -27.67
CA PRO A 173 -21.01 1.18 -28.93
C PRO A 173 -19.72 1.97 -29.24
N LYS A 174 -19.28 1.98 -30.49
CA LYS A 174 -18.00 2.56 -30.95
C LYS A 174 -17.84 4.08 -30.69
N THR A 175 -18.72 4.68 -29.92
CA THR A 175 -18.62 6.04 -29.42
C THR A 175 -17.74 6.04 -28.18
N ARG A 176 -16.59 6.71 -28.25
CA ARG A 176 -15.72 7.03 -27.10
C ARG A 176 -16.51 7.79 -26.03
N GLN A 177 -17.30 7.10 -25.23
CA GLN A 177 -17.70 7.65 -23.94
C GLN A 177 -16.48 7.56 -23.03
N ARG A 178 -16.00 8.72 -22.56
CA ARG A 178 -15.06 8.79 -21.43
C ARG A 178 -15.78 8.13 -20.25
N PHE A 179 -15.43 6.91 -19.97
CA PHE A 179 -15.84 6.23 -18.76
C PHE A 179 -15.09 6.90 -17.61
N ASP A 180 -15.81 7.53 -16.69
CA ASP A 180 -15.27 8.12 -15.46
C ASP A 180 -15.67 7.23 -14.28
N PRO A 181 -14.95 6.15 -14.02
CA PRO A 181 -15.28 5.19 -12.97
C PRO A 181 -15.11 5.76 -11.56
N PHE A 182 -14.44 6.92 -11.44
CA PHE A 182 -14.21 7.58 -10.16
C PHE A 182 -15.01 8.87 -9.98
N GLY A 183 -15.64 9.38 -11.02
CA GLY A 183 -16.42 10.62 -10.91
C GLY A 183 -17.44 10.57 -9.79
N TRP A 184 -17.99 9.41 -9.48
CA TRP A 184 -18.92 9.19 -8.38
C TRP A 184 -18.22 9.00 -7.02
N LEU A 185 -17.03 8.38 -6.99
CA LEU A 185 -16.26 8.18 -5.76
C LEU A 185 -15.72 9.51 -5.21
N PHE A 186 -15.40 10.45 -6.11
CA PHE A 186 -14.81 11.75 -5.77
C PHE A 186 -15.75 12.93 -6.00
N LYS A 187 -16.89 12.77 -6.72
CA LYS A 187 -17.90 13.84 -6.92
C LYS A 187 -18.36 14.51 -5.63
N PRO A 188 -18.67 13.81 -4.53
CA PRO A 188 -19.03 14.48 -3.27
C PRO A 188 -17.89 15.34 -2.74
N VAL A 189 -16.65 14.91 -2.91
CA VAL A 189 -15.45 15.60 -2.43
C VAL A 189 -15.14 16.84 -3.26
N MET A 190 -15.23 16.74 -4.59
CA MET A 190 -14.99 17.88 -5.48
C MET A 190 -16.11 18.92 -5.43
N THR A 191 -17.36 18.50 -5.23
CA THR A 191 -18.50 19.42 -5.07
C THR A 191 -18.42 20.13 -3.71
N ALA A 192 -18.04 19.43 -2.65
CA ALA A 192 -17.80 20.03 -1.34
C ALA A 192 -16.62 21.01 -1.35
N ALA A 193 -15.53 20.70 -2.07
CA ALA A 193 -14.38 21.60 -2.21
C ALA A 193 -14.71 22.87 -3.02
N ARG A 194 -15.64 22.80 -3.98
CA ARG A 194 -16.11 23.97 -4.73
C ARG A 194 -17.13 24.83 -4.00
N LEU A 195 -17.88 24.25 -3.05
CA LEU A 195 -18.86 24.95 -2.21
C LEU A 195 -18.26 25.46 -0.90
N ALA A 196 -17.12 24.96 -0.47
CA ALA A 196 -16.43 25.34 0.77
C ALA A 196 -15.49 26.54 0.61
N GLY A 197 -15.69 27.38 -0.39
CA GLY A 197 -15.14 28.74 -0.44
C GLY A 197 -15.69 29.69 0.63
N ALA A 198 -16.45 29.18 1.60
CA ALA A 198 -16.96 29.93 2.76
C ALA A 198 -16.92 29.04 4.00
N THR A 199 -15.98 29.40 4.90
CA THR A 199 -15.95 29.13 6.35
C THR A 199 -16.92 28.10 6.92
N VAL A 200 -16.42 26.90 7.31
CA VAL A 200 -16.89 26.22 8.53
C VAL A 200 -15.71 25.45 9.15
N HIS A 201 -15.28 25.87 10.32
CA HIS A 201 -14.54 25.07 11.27
C HIS A 201 -15.47 23.97 11.83
N THR A 202 -14.86 22.82 12.09
CA THR A 202 -15.29 21.71 12.94
C THR A 202 -15.94 20.48 12.28
N THR A 203 -15.36 19.33 12.60
CA THR A 203 -15.87 17.95 12.64
C THR A 203 -15.98 17.15 11.31
N GLY A 204 -15.13 17.40 10.32
CA GLY A 204 -15.07 16.57 9.11
C GLY A 204 -13.67 16.11 8.70
N THR A 205 -12.66 16.41 9.50
CA THR A 205 -11.23 16.45 9.08
C THR A 205 -10.51 15.11 9.04
N VAL A 206 -10.99 14.08 9.73
CA VAL A 206 -10.20 12.86 9.99
C VAL A 206 -10.11 11.90 8.79
N ILE A 207 -11.06 11.95 7.86
CA ILE A 207 -11.06 11.03 6.69
C ILE A 207 -10.25 11.61 5.51
N HIS A 208 -10.07 12.93 5.46
CA HIS A 208 -9.43 13.62 4.34
C HIS A 208 -7.92 13.77 4.48
N GLU A 209 -7.39 13.82 5.69
CA GLU A 209 -5.97 14.14 5.90
C GLU A 209 -5.02 12.98 5.58
N GLY A 210 -5.39 11.73 5.83
CA GLY A 210 -4.56 10.57 5.50
C GLY A 210 -4.29 10.38 4.00
N PHE A 211 -5.23 10.82 3.15
CA PHE A 211 -5.12 10.67 1.69
C PHE A 211 -4.61 11.96 1.00
N ASN A 212 -4.94 13.13 1.53
CA ASN A 212 -4.62 14.43 0.90
C ASN A 212 -3.16 14.85 1.01
N VAL A 213 -2.42 14.36 2.01
CA VAL A 213 -0.98 14.69 2.15
C VAL A 213 -0.16 14.07 1.01
N PHE A 214 -0.59 12.90 0.51
CA PHE A 214 0.10 12.20 -0.58
C PHE A 214 -0.40 12.57 -1.99
N THR A 215 -1.48 13.34 -2.13
CA THR A 215 -2.12 13.63 -3.42
C THR A 215 -1.98 15.07 -3.91
N HIS A 216 -1.19 15.94 -3.26
CA HIS A 216 -0.98 17.30 -3.72
C HIS A 216 0.25 17.42 -4.63
N PRO A 217 0.10 17.32 -5.98
CA PRO A 217 1.23 17.44 -6.92
C PRO A 217 1.94 18.80 -6.87
N ALA A 218 1.25 19.84 -6.40
CA ALA A 218 1.83 21.17 -6.28
C ALA A 218 2.93 21.23 -5.22
N ARG A 219 2.73 20.63 -4.04
CA ARG A 219 3.77 20.52 -2.99
C ARG A 219 4.96 19.68 -3.45
N LEU A 220 4.68 18.60 -4.20
CA LEU A 220 5.71 17.75 -4.79
C LEU A 220 6.58 18.49 -5.81
N LYS A 221 5.99 19.36 -6.64
CA LYS A 221 6.73 20.18 -7.61
C LYS A 221 7.59 21.27 -6.92
N ASP A 222 7.13 21.83 -5.83
CA ASP A 222 7.87 22.85 -5.08
C ASP A 222 9.04 22.24 -4.29
N MET A 223 8.90 21.02 -3.75
CA MET A 223 9.97 20.26 -3.11
C MET A 223 11.02 19.76 -4.10
N ALA A 224 10.63 19.34 -5.31
CA ALA A 224 11.56 18.94 -6.37
C ALA A 224 12.38 20.12 -6.93
N LYS A 225 11.93 21.36 -6.76
CA LYS A 225 12.67 22.56 -7.17
C LYS A 225 13.83 22.93 -6.25
N THR A 226 13.83 22.48 -5.02
CA THR A 226 14.94 22.67 -4.09
C THR A 226 15.89 21.46 -4.15
N GLY A 227 16.80 21.46 -5.13
CA GLY A 227 17.80 20.40 -5.35
C GLY A 227 18.59 19.96 -4.10
N TYR A 228 18.62 20.79 -3.05
CA TYR A 228 19.23 20.47 -1.77
C TYR A 228 18.45 19.41 -0.96
N GLU A 229 17.12 19.48 -0.90
CA GLU A 229 16.30 18.54 -0.14
C GLU A 229 16.25 17.16 -0.82
N GLY A 230 16.20 17.11 -2.16
CA GLY A 230 16.30 15.87 -2.91
C GLY A 230 17.65 15.17 -2.72
N THR A 231 18.75 15.91 -2.73
CA THR A 231 20.10 15.37 -2.49
C THR A 231 20.24 14.83 -1.07
N ARG A 232 19.68 15.52 -0.08
CA ARG A 232 19.66 15.08 1.32
C ARG A 232 18.83 13.80 1.50
N ALA A 233 17.66 13.72 0.87
CA ALA A 233 16.80 12.53 0.92
C ALA A 233 17.46 11.32 0.23
N LEU A 234 18.11 11.52 -0.92
CA LEU A 234 18.90 10.49 -1.58
C LEU A 234 20.04 10.01 -0.68
N GLY A 235 20.79 10.93 -0.09
CA GLY A 235 21.84 10.61 0.87
C GLY A 235 21.30 9.81 2.05
N LYS A 236 20.18 10.24 2.64
CA LYS A 236 19.49 9.50 3.72
C LYS A 236 19.11 8.09 3.28
N LEU A 237 18.48 7.92 2.11
CA LEU A 237 18.10 6.61 1.58
C LEU A 237 19.30 5.70 1.35
N LEU A 238 20.40 6.22 0.81
CA LEU A 238 21.62 5.44 0.58
C LEU A 238 22.33 5.06 1.89
N LEU A 239 22.28 5.91 2.90
CA LEU A 239 22.94 5.71 4.21
C LEU A 239 22.10 4.88 5.19
N ILE A 240 20.82 4.58 4.89
CA ILE A 240 20.03 3.65 5.71
C ILE A 240 20.78 2.31 5.81
N PRO A 241 21.15 1.85 7.03
CA PRO A 241 21.81 0.57 7.18
C PRO A 241 20.86 -0.59 6.85
N PRO A 242 21.35 -1.77 6.51
CA PRO A 242 20.52 -2.97 6.39
C PRO A 242 19.71 -3.22 7.65
N ASP A 243 18.51 -3.77 7.50
CA ASP A 243 17.68 -4.17 8.63
C ASP A 243 18.34 -5.31 9.43
N LYS A 244 18.01 -5.37 10.74
CA LYS A 244 18.45 -6.47 11.60
C LYS A 244 17.98 -7.80 11.02
N LYS A 245 18.84 -8.81 11.09
CA LYS A 245 18.46 -10.17 10.69
C LYS A 245 17.44 -10.74 11.67
N THR A 246 16.31 -11.17 11.14
CA THR A 246 15.25 -11.92 11.84
C THR A 246 14.88 -13.12 10.98
N ILE A 247 14.00 -13.99 11.48
CA ILE A 247 13.47 -15.12 10.69
C ILE A 247 12.71 -14.67 9.43
N PHE A 248 12.27 -13.42 9.36
CA PHE A 248 11.61 -12.85 8.17
C PHE A 248 12.57 -12.57 7.01
N ARG A 249 13.89 -12.69 7.24
CA ARG A 249 14.94 -12.34 6.27
C ARG A 249 15.91 -13.48 6.06
N GLY A 250 16.02 -13.90 4.81
CA GLY A 250 16.91 -14.97 4.42
C GLY A 250 16.93 -15.14 2.91
N ARG A 251 17.39 -16.30 2.48
CA ARG A 251 17.34 -16.68 1.06
C ARG A 251 15.91 -17.11 0.71
N THR A 252 15.31 -16.45 -0.24
CA THR A 252 13.97 -16.80 -0.73
C THR A 252 13.99 -18.08 -1.57
N GLY A 253 12.95 -18.90 -1.40
CA GLY A 253 12.65 -20.06 -2.21
C GLY A 253 11.59 -19.78 -3.27
N VAL A 254 11.19 -20.80 -4.01
CA VAL A 254 10.12 -20.70 -5.03
C VAL A 254 8.73 -20.72 -4.39
N ILE A 255 8.54 -21.54 -3.34
CA ILE A 255 7.22 -21.77 -2.76
C ILE A 255 6.77 -20.57 -1.94
N LYS A 256 5.60 -20.02 -2.28
CA LYS A 256 4.91 -18.96 -1.57
C LYS A 256 3.72 -19.52 -0.79
N ARG A 257 3.39 -18.83 0.29
CA ARG A 257 2.21 -19.09 1.12
C ARG A 257 1.38 -17.83 1.24
N ALA A 258 0.08 -17.98 1.29
CA ALA A 258 -0.83 -16.87 1.46
C ALA A 258 -1.86 -17.18 2.55
N ALA A 259 -2.11 -16.20 3.40
CA ALA A 259 -3.19 -16.25 4.38
C ALA A 259 -3.87 -14.89 4.45
N TRP A 260 -5.13 -14.85 4.88
CA TRP A 260 -5.86 -13.60 5.09
C TRP A 260 -6.79 -13.67 6.27
N SER A 261 -7.07 -12.50 6.84
CA SER A 261 -7.91 -12.34 8.02
C SER A 261 -9.38 -12.55 7.70
N LYS A 262 -10.17 -12.87 8.72
CA LYS A 262 -11.60 -12.52 8.69
C LYS A 262 -11.74 -11.00 8.61
N PRO A 263 -12.86 -10.48 8.04
CA PRO A 263 -13.11 -9.04 8.05
C PRO A 263 -13.18 -8.48 9.47
N ILE A 264 -12.61 -7.29 9.66
CA ILE A 264 -12.79 -6.48 10.87
C ILE A 264 -13.55 -5.21 10.53
N SER A 265 -14.28 -4.65 11.50
CA SER A 265 -15.07 -3.43 11.30
C SER A 265 -14.17 -2.21 11.06
N LEU A 266 -14.38 -1.51 9.94
CA LEU A 266 -13.73 -0.23 9.66
C LEU A 266 -14.16 0.86 10.66
N GLU A 267 -15.38 0.76 11.21
CA GLU A 267 -15.90 1.66 12.23
C GLU A 267 -15.13 1.50 13.54
N ASP A 268 -14.87 0.27 13.98
CA ASP A 268 -14.04 -0.01 15.16
C ASP A 268 -12.62 0.54 14.98
N VAL A 269 -12.02 0.34 13.80
CA VAL A 269 -10.69 0.89 13.50
C VAL A 269 -10.67 2.42 13.59
N LYS A 270 -11.71 3.08 13.06
CA LYS A 270 -11.87 4.55 13.15
C LYS A 270 -12.06 5.00 14.59
N ALA A 271 -12.87 4.27 15.38
CA ALA A 271 -13.13 4.60 16.78
C ALA A 271 -11.82 4.58 17.58
N ILE A 272 -10.99 3.54 17.40
CA ILE A 272 -9.65 3.46 18.02
C ILE A 272 -8.79 4.65 17.58
N GLY A 273 -8.76 4.95 16.28
CA GLY A 273 -8.00 6.07 15.72
C GLY A 273 -8.41 7.41 16.32
N ASN A 274 -9.71 7.68 16.41
CA ASN A 274 -10.25 8.94 16.94
C ASN A 274 -9.86 9.17 18.41
N VAL A 275 -9.92 8.12 19.26
CA VAL A 275 -9.52 8.22 20.67
C VAL A 275 -8.04 8.57 20.80
N MET A 276 -7.20 8.09 19.88
CA MET A 276 -5.74 8.26 19.92
C MET A 276 -5.23 9.40 19.03
N ASP A 277 -6.13 10.24 18.47
CA ASP A 277 -5.79 11.26 17.48
C ASP A 277 -4.92 10.69 16.32
N GLY A 278 -5.22 9.43 15.94
CA GLY A 278 -4.51 8.68 14.92
C GLY A 278 -5.39 8.43 13.69
N THR A 279 -4.75 8.06 12.59
CA THR A 279 -5.43 7.67 11.36
C THR A 279 -5.76 6.18 11.34
N ILE A 280 -6.67 5.77 10.44
CA ILE A 280 -6.93 4.34 10.14
C ILE A 280 -5.61 3.60 9.86
N ASN A 281 -4.70 4.23 9.14
CA ASN A 281 -3.39 3.68 8.80
C ASN A 281 -2.53 3.42 10.05
N ASP A 282 -2.50 4.37 10.98
CA ASP A 282 -1.72 4.25 12.21
C ASP A 282 -2.21 3.07 13.05
N VAL A 283 -3.54 2.89 13.16
CA VAL A 283 -4.14 1.76 13.89
C VAL A 283 -3.80 0.44 13.21
N LEU A 284 -4.07 0.31 11.91
CA LEU A 284 -3.87 -0.96 11.19
C LEU A 284 -2.40 -1.38 11.15
N LEU A 285 -1.48 -0.45 10.91
CA LEU A 285 -0.05 -0.72 10.95
C LEU A 285 0.44 -1.06 12.36
N THR A 286 -0.17 -0.49 13.40
CA THR A 286 0.11 -0.86 14.80
C THR A 286 -0.27 -2.29 15.10
N VAL A 287 -1.46 -2.71 14.65
CA VAL A 287 -1.95 -4.10 14.80
C VAL A 287 -1.06 -5.06 14.03
N VAL A 288 -0.72 -4.76 12.76
CA VAL A 288 0.22 -5.57 11.97
C VAL A 288 1.58 -5.68 12.67
N THR A 289 2.11 -4.56 13.19
CA THR A 289 3.39 -4.57 13.92
C THR A 289 3.33 -5.46 15.15
N GLY A 290 2.22 -5.45 15.89
CA GLY A 290 2.00 -6.33 17.04
C GLY A 290 1.87 -7.79 16.64
N ALA A 291 1.17 -8.08 15.55
CA ALA A 291 1.06 -9.43 15.02
C ALA A 291 2.44 -10.02 14.66
N LEU A 292 3.29 -9.23 13.99
CA LEU A 292 4.66 -9.64 13.67
C LEU A 292 5.52 -9.84 14.94
N ARG A 293 5.33 -9.00 15.97
CA ARG A 293 5.97 -9.21 17.29
C ARG A 293 5.56 -10.56 17.89
N ARG A 294 4.24 -10.84 17.98
CA ARG A 294 3.72 -12.11 18.55
C ARG A 294 4.25 -13.33 17.80
N TYR A 295 4.34 -13.23 16.46
CA TYR A 295 4.90 -14.29 15.65
C TYR A 295 6.36 -14.56 16.00
N LEU A 296 7.20 -13.51 16.15
CA LEU A 296 8.59 -13.65 16.57
C LEU A 296 8.71 -14.28 17.95
N GLU A 297 7.91 -13.83 18.92
CA GLU A 297 7.88 -14.37 20.28
C GLU A 297 7.47 -15.84 20.32
N LYS A 298 6.42 -16.22 19.54
CA LYS A 298 6.00 -17.62 19.38
C LYS A 298 7.13 -18.51 18.84
N ARG A 299 8.05 -17.92 18.07
CA ARG A 299 9.24 -18.59 17.51
C ARG A 299 10.50 -18.45 18.37
N GLY A 300 10.37 -17.94 19.61
CA GLY A 300 11.49 -17.78 20.54
C GLY A 300 12.51 -16.73 20.10
N GLN A 301 12.13 -15.79 19.21
CA GLN A 301 13.02 -14.72 18.77
C GLN A 301 12.98 -13.54 19.74
N PRO A 302 14.12 -12.92 20.07
CA PRO A 302 14.16 -11.75 20.91
C PRO A 302 13.53 -10.56 20.17
N THR A 303 12.61 -9.88 20.85
CA THR A 303 11.91 -8.72 20.31
C THR A 303 12.31 -7.39 20.95
N ASP A 304 12.96 -7.40 22.11
CA ASP A 304 13.31 -6.19 22.87
C ASP A 304 14.19 -5.23 22.06
N GLY A 305 13.76 -3.97 21.97
CA GLY A 305 14.44 -2.95 21.19
C GLY A 305 14.50 -3.22 19.69
N LEU A 306 13.76 -4.25 19.21
CA LEU A 306 13.72 -4.58 17.79
C LEU A 306 12.91 -3.56 17.00
N ASN A 307 13.52 -3.04 15.96
CA ASN A 307 12.84 -2.31 14.89
C ASN A 307 13.27 -2.94 13.57
N PHE A 308 12.35 -3.10 12.66
CA PHE A 308 12.65 -3.36 11.25
C PHE A 308 11.75 -2.50 10.37
N ARG A 309 12.10 -2.39 9.09
CA ARG A 309 11.40 -1.47 8.20
C ARG A 309 10.45 -2.20 7.28
N ALA A 310 9.26 -1.62 7.16
CA ALA A 310 8.37 -1.89 6.05
C ALA A 310 8.70 -0.96 4.87
N ILE A 311 8.68 -1.51 3.67
CA ILE A 311 8.64 -0.74 2.43
C ILE A 311 7.17 -0.48 2.13
N VAL A 312 6.79 0.80 2.14
CA VAL A 312 5.39 1.23 1.94
C VAL A 312 5.29 1.98 0.62
N PRO A 313 4.51 1.49 -0.35
CA PRO A 313 4.26 2.22 -1.58
C PRO A 313 3.35 3.43 -1.33
N VAL A 314 3.70 4.55 -1.95
CA VAL A 314 2.99 5.83 -1.86
C VAL A 314 2.58 6.27 -3.25
N ASN A 315 1.30 6.53 -3.47
CA ASN A 315 0.78 6.99 -4.76
C ASN A 315 1.32 8.38 -5.10
N LEU A 316 1.93 8.50 -6.28
CA LEU A 316 2.42 9.76 -6.85
C LEU A 316 1.63 10.20 -8.08
N ARG A 317 0.54 9.52 -8.40
CA ARG A 317 -0.28 9.75 -9.58
C ARG A 317 -1.14 11.01 -9.39
N PRO A 318 -1.07 11.98 -10.33
CA PRO A 318 -1.96 13.13 -10.34
C PRO A 318 -3.43 12.71 -10.51
N ALA A 319 -4.34 13.51 -9.96
CA ALA A 319 -5.78 13.19 -9.99
C ALA A 319 -6.39 13.15 -11.42
N ASP A 320 -5.80 13.86 -12.36
CA ASP A 320 -6.19 13.90 -13.77
C ASP A 320 -5.66 12.72 -14.60
N GLU A 321 -4.75 11.93 -14.04
CA GLU A 321 -4.14 10.76 -14.69
C GLU A 321 -4.56 9.43 -14.04
N LEU A 322 -5.53 9.44 -13.16
CA LEU A 322 -5.99 8.23 -12.45
C LEU A 322 -6.49 7.12 -13.39
N GLU A 323 -6.98 7.46 -14.58
CA GLU A 323 -7.49 6.50 -15.57
C GLU A 323 -6.40 5.81 -16.42
N GLN A 324 -5.13 6.19 -16.28
CA GLN A 324 -4.05 5.64 -17.08
C GLN A 324 -3.45 4.40 -16.38
N LEU A 325 -3.26 3.31 -17.14
CA LEU A 325 -2.46 2.17 -16.68
C LEU A 325 -0.98 2.54 -16.60
N GLY A 326 -0.20 1.74 -15.87
CA GLY A 326 1.23 1.92 -15.64
C GLY A 326 1.55 2.16 -14.17
N ASN A 327 2.84 2.34 -13.85
CA ASN A 327 3.34 2.45 -12.49
C ASN A 327 3.72 3.90 -12.15
N ARG A 328 3.03 4.50 -11.16
CA ARG A 328 3.31 5.85 -10.66
C ARG A 328 3.22 5.93 -9.14
N PHE A 329 4.16 5.31 -8.46
CA PHE A 329 4.26 5.34 -7.01
C PHE A 329 5.73 5.46 -6.57
N GLY A 330 5.94 6.04 -5.40
CA GLY A 330 7.22 6.04 -4.71
C GLY A 330 7.21 5.02 -3.57
N LEU A 331 8.35 4.83 -2.93
CA LEU A 331 8.52 3.93 -1.80
C LEU A 331 9.06 4.72 -0.61
N VAL A 332 8.55 4.43 0.58
CA VAL A 332 9.10 4.95 1.84
C VAL A 332 9.46 3.81 2.78
N PHE A 333 10.49 4.03 3.61
CA PHE A 333 10.95 3.06 4.60
C PHE A 333 10.40 3.41 5.98
N LEU A 334 9.28 2.78 6.36
CA LEU A 334 8.66 2.97 7.66
C LEU A 334 9.27 2.04 8.70
N SER A 335 9.90 2.58 9.72
CA SER A 335 10.42 1.78 10.84
C SER A 335 9.28 1.34 11.77
N LEU A 336 9.03 0.03 11.84
CA LEU A 336 8.01 -0.58 12.69
C LEU A 336 8.58 -0.83 14.10
N PRO A 337 7.92 -0.33 15.16
CA PRO A 337 8.40 -0.48 16.54
C PRO A 337 8.03 -1.85 17.13
N VAL A 338 8.56 -2.94 16.55
CA VAL A 338 8.27 -4.33 16.95
C VAL A 338 8.67 -4.61 18.38
N GLY A 339 9.73 -3.95 18.88
CA GLY A 339 10.19 -4.07 20.25
C GLY A 339 9.26 -3.46 21.30
N VAL A 340 8.28 -2.67 20.92
CA VAL A 340 7.32 -2.05 21.84
C VAL A 340 6.18 -3.02 22.14
N GLN A 341 6.13 -3.54 23.38
CA GLN A 341 5.14 -4.54 23.79
C GLN A 341 3.72 -3.94 23.93
N ASP A 342 3.63 -2.81 24.60
CA ASP A 342 2.36 -2.12 24.84
C ASP A 342 1.76 -1.59 23.53
N PRO A 343 0.52 -1.98 23.14
CA PRO A 343 -0.07 -1.62 21.86
C PRO A 343 -0.35 -0.11 21.75
N ILE A 344 -0.66 0.56 22.86
CA ILE A 344 -0.93 2.01 22.87
C ILE A 344 0.37 2.78 22.67
N LYS A 345 1.44 2.43 23.39
CA LYS A 345 2.77 3.03 23.18
C LYS A 345 3.27 2.76 21.77
N ARG A 346 3.00 1.56 21.24
CA ARG A 346 3.35 1.18 19.87
C ARG A 346 2.65 2.08 18.86
N LEU A 347 1.35 2.36 19.04
CA LEU A 347 0.58 3.25 18.19
C LEU A 347 1.15 4.68 18.19
N LEU A 348 1.41 5.24 19.38
CA LEU A 348 1.99 6.58 19.51
C LEU A 348 3.37 6.70 18.83
N VAL A 349 4.22 5.69 18.99
CA VAL A 349 5.53 5.65 18.33
C VAL A 349 5.38 5.56 16.82
N LEU A 350 4.47 4.71 16.34
CA LEU A 350 4.24 4.53 14.91
C LEU A 350 3.66 5.79 14.28
N LYS A 351 2.63 6.40 14.89
CA LYS A 351 2.04 7.67 14.46
C LYS A 351 3.11 8.74 14.26
N ARG A 352 3.95 8.97 15.27
CA ARG A 352 5.04 9.94 15.15
C ARG A 352 5.96 9.65 13.95
N ARG A 353 6.35 8.38 13.75
CA ARG A 353 7.19 7.97 12.62
C ARG A 353 6.51 8.19 11.27
N MET A 354 5.20 7.94 11.20
CA MET A 354 4.41 8.21 10.00
C MET A 354 4.32 9.70 9.70
N ASP A 355 4.11 10.54 10.72
CA ASP A 355 4.05 11.99 10.56
C ASP A 355 5.40 12.54 10.10
N GLU A 356 6.52 12.07 10.67
CA GLU A 356 7.87 12.42 10.21
C GLU A 356 8.12 12.07 8.72
N ILE A 357 7.59 10.97 8.22
CA ILE A 357 7.75 10.54 6.82
C ILE A 357 6.91 11.40 5.85
N LYS A 358 5.69 11.79 6.25
CA LYS A 358 4.79 12.59 5.41
C LYS A 358 5.40 13.92 4.96
N ASP A 359 6.28 14.49 5.78
CA ASP A 359 6.95 15.77 5.53
C ASP A 359 8.26 15.60 4.71
N THR A 360 8.59 14.38 4.26
CA THR A 360 9.85 14.11 3.54
C THR A 360 9.63 13.87 2.05
N PRO A 361 10.62 14.22 1.18
CA PRO A 361 10.58 13.92 -0.24
C PRO A 361 10.98 12.45 -0.57
N GLU A 362 11.07 11.55 0.42
CA GLU A 362 11.57 10.17 0.23
C GLU A 362 10.86 9.42 -0.90
N ALA A 363 9.52 9.51 -0.97
CA ALA A 363 8.74 8.83 -1.99
C ALA A 363 9.10 9.28 -3.42
N ILE A 364 9.33 10.58 -3.61
CA ILE A 364 9.71 11.14 -4.92
C ILE A 364 11.11 10.70 -5.30
N VAL A 365 12.04 10.74 -4.34
CA VAL A 365 13.43 10.32 -4.56
C VAL A 365 13.48 8.83 -4.88
N ALA A 366 12.71 8.00 -4.17
CA ALA A 366 12.61 6.57 -4.45
C ALA A 366 11.99 6.29 -5.84
N PHE A 367 10.99 7.05 -6.26
CA PHE A 367 10.46 6.99 -7.62
C PHE A 367 11.53 7.36 -8.66
N GLY A 368 12.30 8.41 -8.42
CA GLY A 368 13.44 8.79 -9.28
C GLY A 368 14.51 7.69 -9.38
N ILE A 369 14.74 6.95 -8.31
CA ILE A 369 15.64 5.78 -8.32
C ILE A 369 15.06 4.65 -9.18
N LEU A 370 13.78 4.29 -9.00
CA LEU A 370 13.09 3.30 -9.84
C LEU A 370 13.12 3.70 -11.32
N TYR A 371 12.89 4.99 -11.61
CA TYR A 371 13.02 5.53 -12.96
C TYR A 371 14.42 5.34 -13.55
N THR A 372 15.45 5.57 -12.75
CA THR A 372 16.85 5.42 -13.18
C THR A 372 17.22 3.95 -13.36
N ILE A 373 16.73 3.06 -12.48
CA ILE A 373 16.93 1.61 -12.56
C ILE A 373 16.51 1.10 -13.93
N GLY A 374 15.31 1.36 -14.39
CA GLY A 374 14.82 0.88 -15.69
C GLY A 374 15.55 1.45 -16.92
N MET A 375 16.53 2.34 -16.73
CA MET A 375 17.43 2.84 -17.78
C MET A 375 18.81 2.19 -17.73
N THR A 376 19.11 1.39 -16.71
CA THR A 376 20.42 0.78 -16.50
C THR A 376 20.47 -0.65 -17.06
N PRO A 377 21.67 -1.17 -17.39
CA PRO A 377 21.82 -2.59 -17.71
C PRO A 377 21.39 -3.49 -16.52
N ASN A 378 20.80 -4.65 -16.80
CA ASN A 378 20.24 -5.58 -15.80
C ASN A 378 21.20 -5.90 -14.64
N GLN A 379 22.53 -5.99 -14.90
CA GLN A 379 23.52 -6.30 -13.85
C GLN A 379 23.65 -5.18 -12.81
N ILE A 380 23.52 -3.92 -13.22
CA ILE A 380 23.56 -2.76 -12.31
C ILE A 380 22.23 -2.66 -11.57
N GLU A 381 21.13 -2.91 -12.27
CA GLU A 381 19.78 -2.96 -11.72
C GLU A 381 19.67 -3.96 -10.56
N ASP A 382 20.12 -5.20 -10.74
CA ASP A 382 20.16 -6.23 -9.70
C ASP A 382 20.92 -5.79 -8.43
N ILE A 383 22.04 -5.09 -8.60
CA ILE A 383 22.81 -4.56 -7.47
C ILE A 383 22.01 -3.51 -6.69
N ILE A 384 21.37 -2.59 -7.39
CA ILE A 384 20.58 -1.52 -6.77
C ILE A 384 19.38 -2.13 -6.03
N ILE A 385 18.63 -3.02 -6.68
CA ILE A 385 17.49 -3.72 -6.08
C ILE A 385 17.92 -4.46 -4.82
N LYS A 386 19.04 -5.17 -4.87
CA LYS A 386 19.59 -5.88 -3.71
C LYS A 386 19.95 -4.93 -2.57
N ILE A 387 20.57 -3.79 -2.86
CA ILE A 387 20.90 -2.78 -1.84
C ILE A 387 19.62 -2.24 -1.19
N PHE A 388 18.57 -1.97 -1.96
CA PHE A 388 17.31 -1.46 -1.42
C PHE A 388 16.52 -2.53 -0.66
N SER A 389 16.46 -3.76 -1.15
CA SER A 389 15.77 -4.87 -0.45
C SER A 389 16.44 -5.22 0.89
N MET A 390 17.74 -5.01 1.04
CA MET A 390 18.41 -5.19 2.33
C MET A 390 17.97 -4.19 3.40
N LYS A 391 17.38 -3.06 3.02
CA LYS A 391 16.98 -1.98 3.94
C LYS A 391 15.57 -2.14 4.51
N GLY A 392 14.79 -3.09 4.00
CA GLY A 392 13.47 -3.44 4.48
C GLY A 392 13.36 -4.92 4.83
N THR A 393 12.31 -5.27 5.56
CA THR A 393 12.01 -6.65 5.97
C THR A 393 10.73 -7.16 5.29
N ALA A 394 9.76 -6.27 5.04
CA ALA A 394 8.48 -6.59 4.41
C ALA A 394 8.03 -5.45 3.48
N VAL A 395 7.17 -5.77 2.53
CA VAL A 395 6.35 -4.77 1.85
C VAL A 395 5.00 -4.69 2.56
N ILE A 396 4.55 -3.49 2.91
CA ILE A 396 3.22 -3.29 3.48
C ILE A 396 2.47 -2.28 2.64
N THR A 397 1.33 -2.68 2.07
CA THR A 397 0.47 -1.81 1.28
C THR A 397 -0.89 -1.65 1.96
N ASN A 398 -1.45 -0.44 1.90
CA ASN A 398 -2.81 -0.17 2.32
C ASN A 398 -3.54 0.58 1.19
N VAL A 399 -4.59 -0.04 0.67
CA VAL A 399 -5.40 0.52 -0.41
C VAL A 399 -6.85 0.64 0.07
N PRO A 400 -7.41 1.84 0.10
CA PRO A 400 -8.84 2.01 0.37
C PRO A 400 -9.65 1.57 -0.85
N GLY A 401 -10.61 0.69 -0.63
CA GLY A 401 -11.56 0.27 -1.63
C GLY A 401 -12.92 0.98 -1.52
N PRO A 402 -13.90 0.57 -2.36
CA PRO A 402 -15.25 1.12 -2.36
C PRO A 402 -15.96 0.97 -1.02
N ARG A 403 -16.75 1.99 -0.66
CA ARG A 403 -17.50 2.01 0.60
C ARG A 403 -18.84 1.28 0.53
N HIS A 404 -19.31 0.96 -0.66
CA HIS A 404 -20.55 0.25 -0.93
C HIS A 404 -20.25 -1.12 -1.54
N LYS A 405 -21.25 -1.98 -1.48
CA LYS A 405 -21.17 -3.33 -2.06
C LYS A 405 -21.12 -3.23 -3.58
N LEU A 406 -20.31 -4.09 -4.17
CA LEU A 406 -20.18 -4.25 -5.62
C LEU A 406 -20.57 -5.65 -6.04
N TYR A 407 -20.95 -5.76 -7.29
CA TYR A 407 -21.34 -7.00 -7.94
C TYR A 407 -20.47 -7.24 -9.17
N LEU A 408 -19.94 -8.44 -9.33
CA LEU A 408 -19.21 -8.84 -10.51
C LEU A 408 -19.93 -10.02 -11.17
N ALA A 409 -20.22 -9.89 -12.45
CA ALA A 409 -21.03 -10.87 -13.17
C ALA A 409 -22.35 -11.24 -12.45
N GLY A 410 -23.02 -10.25 -11.82
CA GLY A 410 -24.29 -10.41 -11.11
C GLY A 410 -24.18 -11.08 -9.75
N ARG A 411 -22.97 -11.25 -9.19
CA ARG A 411 -22.76 -11.80 -7.84
C ARG A 411 -22.09 -10.79 -6.94
N GLN A 412 -22.57 -10.74 -5.68
CA GLN A 412 -22.00 -9.82 -4.69
C GLN A 412 -20.56 -10.22 -4.37
N ILE A 413 -19.66 -9.24 -4.45
CA ILE A 413 -18.32 -9.36 -3.90
C ILE A 413 -18.47 -9.30 -2.37
N LYS A 414 -18.09 -10.38 -1.69
CA LYS A 414 -18.10 -10.45 -0.22
C LYS A 414 -16.80 -9.93 0.35
N ASN A 415 -15.70 -10.51 -0.10
CA ASN A 415 -14.37 -10.21 0.39
C ASN A 415 -13.42 -10.00 -0.77
N PHE A 416 -12.45 -9.13 -0.55
CA PHE A 416 -11.38 -8.90 -1.49
C PHE A 416 -10.06 -8.75 -0.73
N VAL A 417 -9.07 -9.52 -1.14
CA VAL A 417 -7.69 -9.42 -0.66
C VAL A 417 -6.74 -9.49 -1.85
N PHE A 418 -5.59 -8.85 -1.74
CA PHE A 418 -4.57 -8.91 -2.80
C PHE A 418 -3.18 -8.81 -2.19
N TRP A 419 -2.17 -9.16 -2.94
CA TRP A 419 -0.76 -9.02 -2.58
C TRP A 419 -0.01 -8.36 -3.73
N VAL A 420 0.96 -7.54 -3.36
CA VAL A 420 1.90 -6.91 -4.30
C VAL A 420 3.25 -7.60 -4.17
N PRO A 421 4.01 -7.72 -5.27
CA PRO A 421 5.30 -8.41 -5.21
C PRO A 421 6.26 -7.73 -4.26
N ALA A 422 7.06 -8.53 -3.59
CA ALA A 422 8.12 -8.08 -2.70
C ALA A 422 9.46 -8.10 -3.45
N PRO A 423 10.01 -6.96 -3.91
CA PRO A 423 11.18 -6.93 -4.78
C PRO A 423 12.44 -7.48 -4.10
N GLY A 424 13.32 -8.10 -4.88
CA GLY A 424 14.61 -8.61 -4.42
C GLY A 424 14.49 -9.82 -3.49
N ASP A 425 15.17 -9.79 -2.34
CA ASP A 425 15.21 -10.90 -1.37
C ASP A 425 14.21 -10.71 -0.22
N LEU A 426 13.15 -9.93 -0.40
CA LEU A 426 12.08 -9.77 0.58
C LEU A 426 11.17 -11.00 0.54
N GLY A 427 10.98 -11.63 1.68
CA GLY A 427 10.19 -12.86 1.80
C GLY A 427 8.81 -12.66 2.43
N MET A 428 8.33 -11.42 2.58
CA MET A 428 7.02 -11.15 3.18
C MET A 428 6.37 -9.90 2.58
N GLY A 429 5.09 -10.05 2.22
CA GLY A 429 4.18 -8.99 1.84
C GLY A 429 2.95 -8.96 2.75
N VAL A 430 2.52 -7.77 3.15
CA VAL A 430 1.27 -7.56 3.88
C VAL A 430 0.42 -6.56 3.11
N SER A 431 -0.80 -6.93 2.81
CA SER A 431 -1.78 -6.03 2.22
C SER A 431 -2.92 -5.74 3.18
N ILE A 432 -3.36 -4.50 3.18
CA ILE A 432 -4.52 -4.04 3.93
C ILE A 432 -5.50 -3.48 2.90
N PHE A 433 -6.73 -3.94 2.93
CA PHE A 433 -7.75 -3.49 2.01
C PHE A 433 -9.07 -3.24 2.75
N SER A 434 -9.66 -2.07 2.53
CA SER A 434 -10.99 -1.75 3.08
C SER A 434 -12.05 -1.83 1.97
N TYR A 435 -13.17 -2.53 2.25
CA TYR A 435 -14.26 -2.70 1.32
C TYR A 435 -15.59 -2.77 2.05
N ALA A 436 -16.60 -2.04 1.59
CA ALA A 436 -17.97 -2.05 2.10
C ALA A 436 -18.11 -1.93 3.64
N GLY A 437 -17.23 -1.14 4.28
CA GLY A 437 -17.23 -0.93 5.73
C GLY A 437 -16.40 -1.94 6.52
N GLU A 438 -15.72 -2.85 5.87
CA GLU A 438 -14.87 -3.87 6.46
C GLU A 438 -13.42 -3.69 6.03
N VAL A 439 -12.48 -4.24 6.81
CA VAL A 439 -11.04 -4.26 6.50
C VAL A 439 -10.57 -5.70 6.54
N MET A 440 -9.83 -6.10 5.52
CA MET A 440 -9.12 -7.37 5.45
C MET A 440 -7.61 -7.17 5.38
N VAL A 441 -6.88 -8.08 5.98
CA VAL A 441 -5.42 -8.13 5.91
C VAL A 441 -5.00 -9.44 5.26
N GLY A 442 -4.20 -9.33 4.21
CA GLY A 442 -3.56 -10.45 3.53
C GLY A 442 -2.08 -10.51 3.88
N VAL A 443 -1.57 -11.70 4.14
CA VAL A 443 -0.14 -11.97 4.41
C VAL A 443 0.35 -12.97 3.38
N GLU A 444 1.35 -12.55 2.60
CA GLU A 444 2.11 -13.40 1.69
C GLU A 444 3.48 -13.66 2.30
N THR A 445 3.98 -14.90 2.21
CA THR A 445 5.29 -15.25 2.74
C THR A 445 6.04 -16.23 1.84
N ASP A 446 7.36 -16.20 1.95
CA ASP A 446 8.20 -17.28 1.47
C ASP A 446 8.15 -18.47 2.44
N ALA A 447 7.78 -19.64 1.95
CA ALA A 447 7.59 -20.83 2.78
C ALA A 447 8.87 -21.27 3.53
N GLY A 448 10.04 -20.96 2.99
CA GLY A 448 11.32 -21.24 3.65
C GLY A 448 11.65 -20.32 4.83
N LEU A 449 11.00 -19.15 4.89
CA LEU A 449 11.19 -18.15 5.95
C LEU A 449 10.03 -18.16 6.96
N VAL A 450 8.81 -18.13 6.46
CA VAL A 450 7.57 -18.11 7.25
C VAL A 450 6.60 -19.14 6.66
N PRO A 451 6.64 -20.40 7.12
CA PRO A 451 5.84 -21.49 6.55
C PRO A 451 4.35 -21.43 6.90
N ASP A 452 3.97 -20.65 7.90
CA ASP A 452 2.64 -20.59 8.52
C ASP A 452 2.13 -19.15 8.66
N PRO A 453 1.86 -18.42 7.54
CA PRO A 453 1.38 -17.04 7.58
C PRO A 453 0.04 -16.89 8.32
N GLU A 454 -0.77 -17.94 8.42
CA GLU A 454 -2.01 -17.99 9.21
C GLU A 454 -1.76 -17.66 10.70
N THR A 455 -0.61 -18.02 11.25
CA THR A 455 -0.22 -17.64 12.61
C THR A 455 -0.06 -16.11 12.76
N ILE A 456 0.42 -15.41 11.72
CA ILE A 456 0.49 -13.93 11.74
C ILE A 456 -0.93 -13.34 11.68
N VAL A 457 -1.81 -13.95 10.89
CA VAL A 457 -3.22 -13.53 10.78
C VAL A 457 -3.98 -13.73 12.09
N GLU A 458 -3.78 -14.87 12.77
CA GLU A 458 -4.33 -15.09 14.11
C GLU A 458 -3.84 -14.04 15.11
N ALA A 459 -2.53 -13.76 15.09
CA ALA A 459 -1.93 -12.74 15.94
C ALA A 459 -2.46 -11.33 15.61
N PHE A 460 -2.81 -11.04 14.35
CA PHE A 460 -3.44 -9.79 13.95
C PHE A 460 -4.79 -9.61 14.64
N HIS A 461 -5.65 -10.62 14.64
CA HIS A 461 -6.93 -10.57 15.34
C HIS A 461 -6.74 -10.36 16.84
N ALA A 462 -5.83 -11.11 17.47
CA ALA A 462 -5.55 -10.98 18.90
C ALA A 462 -5.05 -9.58 19.29
N GLU A 463 -4.22 -8.94 18.45
CA GLU A 463 -3.77 -7.54 18.65
C GLU A 463 -4.92 -6.55 18.48
N PHE A 464 -5.76 -6.75 17.48
CA PHE A 464 -6.93 -5.88 17.24
C PHE A 464 -7.93 -5.97 18.40
N ASP A 465 -8.24 -7.18 18.86
CA ASP A 465 -9.13 -7.40 20.00
C ASP A 465 -8.58 -6.79 21.29
N GLN A 466 -7.26 -6.83 21.49
CA GLN A 466 -6.61 -6.18 22.62
C GLN A 466 -6.78 -4.65 22.59
N LEU A 467 -6.67 -4.01 21.42
CA LEU A 467 -6.92 -2.59 21.27
C LEU A 467 -8.40 -2.23 21.49
N LYS A 468 -9.32 -3.08 21.03
CA LYS A 468 -10.77 -2.90 21.30
C LYS A 468 -11.09 -3.00 22.79
N LEU A 469 -10.56 -4.01 23.47
CA LEU A 469 -10.76 -4.16 24.92
C LEU A 469 -10.24 -2.95 25.69
N TRP A 470 -9.10 -2.40 25.30
CA TRP A 470 -8.58 -1.19 25.91
C TRP A 470 -9.58 0.00 25.80
N MET A 471 -10.22 0.19 24.64
CA MET A 471 -11.25 1.23 24.48
C MET A 471 -12.48 1.04 25.38
N LEU A 472 -12.84 -0.22 25.70
CA LEU A 472 -14.03 -0.53 26.50
C LEU A 472 -13.78 -0.43 28.01
N VAL A 473 -12.53 -0.55 28.46
CA VAL A 473 -12.14 -0.57 29.87
C VAL A 473 -11.79 0.82 30.39
N ASP A 474 -11.25 1.69 29.55
CA ASP A 474 -10.94 3.06 29.89
C ASP A 474 -11.88 4.02 29.14
N GLU A 475 -12.81 4.69 29.84
CA GLU A 475 -13.10 6.07 29.48
C GLU A 475 -11.77 6.82 29.64
N PRO A 476 -11.15 7.29 28.56
CA PRO A 476 -9.77 7.76 28.63
C PRO A 476 -9.70 9.03 29.47
N GLN A 477 -9.22 8.88 30.70
CA GLN A 477 -8.62 10.03 31.36
C GLN A 477 -7.34 10.35 30.59
N PRO A 478 -7.17 11.57 30.07
CA PRO A 478 -5.92 11.98 29.44
C PRO A 478 -4.78 11.76 30.45
N PRO A 479 -3.60 11.27 30.00
CA PRO A 479 -2.49 10.97 30.88
C PRO A 479 -2.12 12.20 31.73
N GLN A 480 -2.41 12.13 33.03
CA GLN A 480 -2.15 13.20 34.00
C GLN A 480 -0.74 13.16 34.58
N THR A 481 0.27 12.65 33.85
CA THR A 481 1.65 12.72 34.36
C THR A 481 2.64 13.01 33.25
N PRO A 482 3.47 14.01 33.43
CA PRO A 482 4.68 14.16 32.60
C PRO A 482 5.52 12.89 32.79
N ILE A 483 5.97 12.31 31.69
CA ILE A 483 6.93 11.21 31.72
C ILE A 483 8.23 11.77 32.32
N GLU A 484 8.43 11.53 33.60
CA GLU A 484 9.70 11.76 34.27
C GLU A 484 10.72 10.81 33.62
N SER A 485 11.66 11.40 32.90
CA SER A 485 12.74 10.68 32.25
C SER A 485 13.59 10.00 33.33
N ALA A 486 13.50 8.66 33.44
CA ALA A 486 14.44 7.90 34.23
C ALA A 486 15.86 8.12 33.68
N PRO A 487 16.86 8.43 34.52
CA PRO A 487 18.22 8.67 34.06
C PRO A 487 18.87 7.41 33.54
N LEU A 488 19.33 7.45 32.30
CA LEU A 488 20.28 6.49 31.74
C LEU A 488 21.58 6.58 32.54
N GLN A 489 21.95 5.52 33.24
CA GLN A 489 23.30 5.38 33.81
C GLN A 489 24.29 5.18 32.65
N THR A 490 25.12 6.18 32.41
CA THR A 490 26.31 6.11 31.56
C THR A 490 27.52 5.71 32.41
N PRO A 491 28.43 4.87 31.90
CA PRO A 491 29.77 4.73 32.48
C PRO A 491 30.59 6.00 32.19
N ALA A 492 31.38 6.41 33.21
CA ALA A 492 32.14 7.63 33.26
C ALA A 492 33.27 7.74 32.21
N ASP A 493 33.66 8.97 32.02
CA ASP A 493 34.88 9.57 31.43
C ASP A 493 34.87 9.87 29.93
N GLN A 494 34.52 11.11 29.61
CA GLN A 494 35.38 12.10 28.99
C GLN A 494 34.68 13.46 28.83
N GLU A 495 35.45 14.48 29.08
CA GLU A 495 35.17 15.91 29.27
C GLU A 495 34.26 16.62 28.26
N GLU A 496 33.54 17.61 28.80
CA GLU A 496 32.66 18.61 28.18
C GLU A 496 33.34 19.48 27.11
N PRO A 497 32.51 20.13 26.26
CA PRO A 497 32.25 21.55 26.58
C PRO A 497 30.76 21.97 26.53
N GLU A 498 30.53 22.90 27.39
CA GLU A 498 29.36 23.69 27.76
C GLU A 498 28.47 24.26 26.63
N LEU A 499 27.22 24.53 27.07
CA LEU A 499 26.28 25.56 26.65
C LEU A 499 25.18 25.17 25.64
N VAL A 500 24.03 24.75 26.21
CA VAL A 500 22.72 25.26 25.73
C VAL A 500 21.95 25.77 26.95
N ALA A 501 21.92 27.08 27.10
CA ALA A 501 21.16 27.78 28.12
C ALA A 501 19.65 27.64 27.86
N GLU A 502 18.93 27.19 28.86
CA GLU A 502 17.47 27.20 28.98
C GLU A 502 16.98 28.66 28.86
N MET A 503 16.13 28.95 27.88
CA MET A 503 15.61 30.31 27.65
C MET A 503 14.68 30.73 28.78
N ALA A 504 15.13 31.64 29.62
CA ALA A 504 14.33 32.27 30.65
C ALA A 504 13.17 33.11 30.04
N PRO A 505 12.00 33.23 30.72
CA PRO A 505 10.82 33.97 30.22
C PRO A 505 11.05 35.43 29.84
N LYS A 506 12.20 35.98 30.17
CA LYS A 506 12.59 37.38 29.88
C LYS A 506 12.95 37.66 28.42
N ASP A 507 13.15 36.63 27.60
CA ASP A 507 13.59 36.78 26.21
C ASP A 507 12.44 36.71 25.19
N GLN A 508 11.21 36.60 25.63
CA GLN A 508 10.03 36.54 24.75
C GLN A 508 9.41 37.94 24.57
N CYS A 509 8.97 38.25 23.35
CA CYS A 509 8.27 39.50 23.03
C CYS A 509 6.99 39.65 23.85
N GLN A 510 6.82 40.75 24.56
CA GLN A 510 5.68 41.04 25.43
C GLN A 510 4.49 41.68 24.68
N ALA A 511 4.59 41.93 23.38
CA ALA A 511 3.51 42.50 22.57
C ALA A 511 2.43 41.46 22.24
N LEU A 512 1.20 41.94 22.01
CA LEU A 512 0.11 41.14 21.51
C LEU A 512 0.07 41.19 19.99
N THR A 513 -0.34 40.09 19.38
CA THR A 513 -0.63 40.01 17.93
C THR A 513 -1.91 40.78 17.60
N LYS A 514 -2.17 41.07 16.30
CA LYS A 514 -3.41 41.72 15.86
C LYS A 514 -4.69 40.94 16.26
N ALA A 515 -4.56 39.68 16.63
CA ALA A 515 -5.63 38.85 17.15
C ALA A 515 -5.73 38.81 18.69
N GLY A 516 -5.00 39.66 19.40
CA GLY A 516 -5.03 39.77 20.86
C GLY A 516 -4.28 38.69 21.64
N GLN A 517 -3.51 37.82 20.96
CA GLN A 517 -2.74 36.75 21.60
C GLN A 517 -1.29 37.17 21.87
N PRO A 518 -0.62 36.62 22.91
CA PRO A 518 0.78 36.90 23.18
C PRO A 518 1.68 36.53 22.00
N CYS A 519 2.62 37.41 21.64
CA CYS A 519 3.58 37.15 20.58
C CYS A 519 4.56 36.05 20.98
N LYS A 520 4.76 35.06 20.12
CA LYS A 520 5.66 33.92 20.34
C LYS A 520 7.12 34.19 19.88
N ASN A 521 7.39 35.35 19.28
CA ASN A 521 8.72 35.67 18.77
C ASN A 521 9.67 36.12 19.92
N ARG A 522 10.97 35.93 19.70
CA ARG A 522 12.01 36.41 20.62
C ARG A 522 12.09 37.92 20.59
N ALA A 523 12.21 38.54 21.76
CA ALA A 523 12.49 39.96 21.89
C ALA A 523 13.90 40.30 21.36
N LEU A 524 14.10 41.53 20.85
CA LEU A 524 15.42 41.97 20.44
C LEU A 524 16.30 42.24 21.67
N PRO A 525 17.62 42.05 21.58
CA PRO A 525 18.53 42.34 22.68
C PRO A 525 18.33 43.76 23.22
N GLY A 526 18.05 43.89 24.54
CA GLY A 526 17.78 45.17 25.19
C GLY A 526 16.36 45.72 24.95
N SER A 527 15.43 44.98 24.38
CA SER A 527 14.04 45.38 24.12
C SER A 527 13.06 44.33 24.67
N THR A 528 11.85 44.77 25.00
CA THR A 528 10.73 43.89 25.39
C THR A 528 9.91 43.45 24.18
N THR A 529 10.23 43.90 22.95
CA THR A 529 9.50 43.62 21.74
C THR A 529 10.36 42.97 20.65
N CYS A 530 9.77 42.17 19.77
CA CYS A 530 10.46 41.60 18.61
C CYS A 530 10.43 42.55 17.40
N ARG A 531 11.20 42.22 16.36
CA ARG A 531 11.37 43.04 15.15
C ARG A 531 10.05 43.38 14.42
N VAL A 532 9.00 42.54 14.60
CA VAL A 532 7.67 42.75 13.98
C VAL A 532 6.82 43.76 14.76
N HIS A 533 7.13 44.01 16.03
CA HIS A 533 6.41 44.92 16.95
C HIS A 533 7.21 46.17 17.35
N GLN A 534 8.26 46.50 16.61
CA GLN A 534 9.05 47.74 16.76
C GLN A 534 8.75 48.75 15.65
N GLY A 535 7.65 48.60 14.87
CA GLY A 535 7.24 49.55 13.85
C GLY A 535 6.04 50.37 14.26
#